data_7c94e4ad97a3ec3867abf0a8fc143bbe
#
_entry.id   7c94e4ad97a3ec3867abf0a8fc143bbe
#
_cell.length_a   1.000
_cell.length_b   1.000
_cell.length_c   1.000
_cell.angle_alpha   90.00
_cell.angle_beta   90.00
_cell.angle_gamma   90.00
#
_symmetry.space_group_name_H-M   'P 1'
#
loop_
_entity.id
_entity.type
_entity.pdbx_description
1 polymer ?
#
loop_
_entity_poly.entity_id
_entity_poly.type
_entity_poly.pdbx_seq_one_letter_code
_entity_poly.pdbx_strand_id
1 'polypeptide(L)'
;MKKSISIWSFYGDWSLKEKMKLAKDAGFEGIELDVSGDGPITLESSDAEIDQVGELAAESGLTLSGLATGMYWEFNPASDNAETRANAKQVVEKQIRVASRLGIDAVLVVPGSVGADFIPGCEELSYDLVWDRATAFIGNSLPLAKELGVSMCIENVWNKFLLSPREMGQFIDQFNDERVGSYFDVGNVLATGYPEHWISILGDRIRRVHVKDYRRAVGSVDGFVDLLSGDVNWPAVVQSLKASGYDGWVAAEMIPPVPFYKHAPETLIHNTSRAMDSIFAL
;
A
#
# COMPACT_ATOMS: atom_id res chain seq x y z
N MET A 1 -2.39 16.60 -5.43
CA MET A 1 -2.59 15.27 -4.80
C MET A 1 -4.05 14.87 -4.97
N LYS A 2 -4.34 13.59 -5.24
CA LYS A 2 -5.68 13.03 -5.48
C LYS A 2 -6.09 12.14 -4.32
N LYS A 3 -7.35 12.30 -3.85
CA LYS A 3 -7.86 11.63 -2.66
C LYS A 3 -8.38 10.23 -2.97
N SER A 4 -7.83 9.22 -2.31
CA SER A 4 -8.21 7.83 -2.46
C SER A 4 -8.36 7.12 -1.12
N ILE A 5 -8.93 5.93 -1.13
CA ILE A 5 -9.06 5.07 0.05
C ILE A 5 -8.72 3.63 -0.31
N SER A 6 -7.98 2.95 0.56
CA SER A 6 -7.72 1.52 0.41
C SER A 6 -8.95 0.69 0.74
N ILE A 7 -9.17 -0.37 -0.03
CA ILE A 7 -10.24 -1.36 0.18
C ILE A 7 -10.20 -1.96 1.59
N TRP A 8 -9.02 -2.01 2.21
CA TRP A 8 -8.80 -2.51 3.56
C TRP A 8 -9.39 -1.63 4.66
N SER A 9 -9.77 -0.39 4.33
CA SER A 9 -10.44 0.53 5.26
C SER A 9 -11.92 0.19 5.50
N PHE A 10 -12.49 -0.72 4.71
CA PHE A 10 -13.90 -1.06 4.80
C PHE A 10 -14.10 -2.28 5.70
N TYR A 11 -14.82 -2.05 6.79
CA TYR A 11 -15.14 -3.06 7.80
C TYR A 11 -16.51 -3.67 7.57
N GLY A 12 -16.61 -5.01 7.56
CA GLY A 12 -17.85 -5.75 7.42
C GLY A 12 -18.07 -6.39 6.05
N ASP A 13 -19.19 -7.08 5.89
CA ASP A 13 -19.51 -7.94 4.75
C ASP A 13 -20.09 -7.17 3.54
N TRP A 14 -19.64 -5.95 3.31
CA TRP A 14 -20.07 -5.16 2.15
C TRP A 14 -19.53 -5.73 0.85
N SER A 15 -20.39 -5.82 -0.14
CA SER A 15 -19.97 -6.11 -1.50
C SER A 15 -19.06 -5.00 -2.04
N LEU A 16 -18.26 -5.32 -3.05
CA LEU A 16 -17.40 -4.32 -3.70
C LEU A 16 -18.20 -3.11 -4.19
N LYS A 17 -19.41 -3.34 -4.73
CA LYS A 17 -20.31 -2.28 -5.18
C LYS A 17 -20.72 -1.33 -4.04
N GLU A 18 -21.03 -1.87 -2.87
CA GLU A 18 -21.39 -1.07 -1.70
C GLU A 18 -20.19 -0.28 -1.17
N LYS A 19 -19.00 -0.90 -1.13
CA LYS A 19 -17.75 -0.22 -0.75
C LYS A 19 -17.45 0.94 -1.69
N MET A 20 -17.51 0.72 -3.01
CA MET A 20 -17.30 1.77 -4.01
C MET A 20 -18.34 2.89 -3.91
N LYS A 21 -19.61 2.53 -3.75
CA LYS A 21 -20.66 3.53 -3.54
C LYS A 21 -20.39 4.39 -2.31
N LEU A 22 -20.06 3.77 -1.17
CA LEU A 22 -19.77 4.48 0.07
C LEU A 22 -18.53 5.38 -0.06
N ALA A 23 -17.46 4.91 -0.73
CA ALA A 23 -16.30 5.74 -1.01
C ALA A 23 -16.68 6.99 -1.83
N LYS A 24 -17.48 6.80 -2.87
CA LYS A 24 -17.95 7.91 -3.71
C LYS A 24 -18.82 8.89 -2.94
N ASP A 25 -19.79 8.39 -2.19
CA ASP A 25 -20.71 9.20 -1.36
C ASP A 25 -19.94 9.98 -0.27
N ALA A 26 -18.85 9.42 0.25
CA ALA A 26 -17.96 10.09 1.19
C ALA A 26 -17.06 11.17 0.53
N GLY A 27 -16.99 11.22 -0.80
CA GLY A 27 -16.22 12.23 -1.54
C GLY A 27 -14.80 11.82 -1.91
N PHE A 28 -14.49 10.51 -1.96
CA PHE A 28 -13.25 10.03 -2.55
C PHE A 28 -13.27 10.12 -4.08
N GLU A 29 -12.12 10.37 -4.69
CA GLU A 29 -11.92 10.40 -6.14
C GLU A 29 -11.47 9.04 -6.67
N GLY A 30 -10.78 8.26 -5.82
CA GLY A 30 -10.27 6.95 -6.15
C GLY A 30 -10.45 5.92 -5.05
N ILE A 31 -10.28 4.66 -5.44
CA ILE A 31 -10.20 3.52 -4.54
C ILE A 31 -8.99 2.67 -4.93
N GLU A 32 -8.26 2.22 -3.93
CA GLU A 32 -7.21 1.22 -4.09
C GLU A 32 -7.81 -0.16 -3.82
N LEU A 33 -7.59 -1.08 -4.75
CA LEU A 33 -8.03 -2.47 -4.63
C LEU A 33 -6.91 -3.38 -4.13
N ASP A 34 -7.26 -4.63 -3.85
CA ASP A 34 -6.27 -5.66 -3.51
C ASP A 34 -6.47 -6.95 -4.32
N VAL A 35 -5.38 -7.71 -4.43
CA VAL A 35 -5.42 -9.14 -4.77
C VAL A 35 -5.33 -9.90 -3.46
N SER A 36 -6.32 -10.73 -3.17
CA SER A 36 -6.43 -11.46 -1.91
C SER A 36 -6.90 -12.89 -2.11
N GLY A 37 -6.90 -13.70 -1.05
CA GLY A 37 -7.32 -15.11 -1.13
C GLY A 37 -8.83 -15.30 -1.34
N ASP A 38 -9.64 -14.36 -0.86
CA ASP A 38 -11.10 -14.44 -0.80
C ASP A 38 -11.83 -13.14 -1.21
N GLY A 39 -11.08 -12.19 -1.78
CA GLY A 39 -11.60 -10.90 -2.22
C GLY A 39 -12.21 -10.92 -3.63
N PRO A 40 -12.56 -9.74 -4.14
CA PRO A 40 -13.09 -9.57 -5.49
C PRO A 40 -12.10 -9.95 -6.60
N ILE A 41 -10.81 -9.85 -6.31
CA ILE A 41 -9.72 -10.25 -7.21
C ILE A 41 -8.84 -11.24 -6.47
N THR A 42 -8.71 -12.45 -7.01
CA THR A 42 -7.89 -13.53 -6.47
C THR A 42 -6.81 -13.96 -7.47
N LEU A 43 -5.92 -14.84 -7.09
CA LEU A 43 -4.95 -15.44 -8.02
C LEU A 43 -5.65 -16.19 -9.16
N GLU A 44 -6.82 -16.77 -8.89
CA GLU A 44 -7.60 -17.57 -9.83
C GLU A 44 -8.58 -16.75 -10.68
N SER A 45 -8.77 -15.48 -10.37
CA SER A 45 -9.72 -14.63 -11.11
C SER A 45 -9.40 -14.61 -12.60
N SER A 46 -10.42 -14.90 -13.39
CA SER A 46 -10.38 -14.83 -14.85
C SER A 46 -10.34 -13.38 -15.34
N ASP A 47 -9.94 -13.20 -16.56
CA ASP A 47 -9.96 -11.89 -17.24
C ASP A 47 -11.34 -11.25 -17.22
N ALA A 48 -12.41 -12.03 -17.41
CA ALA A 48 -13.78 -11.52 -17.40
C ALA A 48 -14.22 -11.04 -16.00
N GLU A 49 -13.80 -11.71 -14.93
CA GLU A 49 -14.06 -11.25 -13.56
C GLU A 49 -13.30 -9.97 -13.25
N ILE A 50 -12.07 -9.84 -13.72
CA ILE A 50 -11.28 -8.61 -13.57
C ILE A 50 -11.93 -7.45 -14.33
N ASP A 51 -12.42 -7.67 -15.57
CA ASP A 51 -13.12 -6.66 -16.35
C ASP A 51 -14.39 -6.17 -15.62
N GLN A 52 -15.16 -7.08 -15.01
CA GLN A 52 -16.34 -6.71 -14.22
C GLN A 52 -15.99 -5.77 -13.05
N VAL A 53 -14.84 -5.97 -12.41
CA VAL A 53 -14.35 -5.06 -11.36
C VAL A 53 -14.06 -3.67 -11.95
N GLY A 54 -13.43 -3.60 -13.12
CA GLY A 54 -13.19 -2.35 -13.84
C GLY A 54 -14.47 -1.62 -14.24
N GLU A 55 -15.45 -2.35 -14.75
CA GLU A 55 -16.77 -1.82 -15.10
C GLU A 55 -17.48 -1.25 -13.87
N LEU A 56 -17.44 -1.96 -12.75
CA LEU A 56 -18.04 -1.52 -11.49
C LEU A 56 -17.39 -0.23 -10.97
N ALA A 57 -16.07 -0.10 -11.08
CA ALA A 57 -15.36 1.13 -10.70
C ALA A 57 -15.79 2.31 -11.60
N ALA A 58 -15.89 2.09 -12.91
CA ALA A 58 -16.35 3.09 -13.86
C ALA A 58 -17.80 3.53 -13.59
N GLU A 59 -18.71 2.58 -13.33
CA GLU A 59 -20.09 2.86 -12.96
C GLU A 59 -20.21 3.68 -11.67
N SER A 60 -19.33 3.43 -10.69
CA SER A 60 -19.29 4.18 -9.43
C SER A 60 -18.71 5.59 -9.58
N GLY A 61 -18.05 5.88 -10.71
CA GLY A 61 -17.35 7.14 -10.95
C GLY A 61 -16.08 7.30 -10.10
N LEU A 62 -15.46 6.19 -9.69
CA LEU A 62 -14.17 6.16 -8.99
C LEU A 62 -13.05 5.76 -9.96
N THR A 63 -11.87 6.36 -9.76
CA THR A 63 -10.65 5.88 -10.42
C THR A 63 -10.00 4.79 -9.57
N LEU A 64 -9.50 3.73 -10.20
CA LEU A 64 -8.68 2.75 -9.52
C LEU A 64 -7.28 3.36 -9.30
N SER A 65 -6.92 3.64 -8.05
CA SER A 65 -5.75 4.45 -7.70
C SER A 65 -4.48 3.63 -7.48
N GLY A 66 -4.61 2.35 -7.23
CA GLY A 66 -3.52 1.42 -6.96
C GLY A 66 -4.05 0.01 -6.79
N LEU A 67 -3.14 -0.96 -6.75
CA LEU A 67 -3.45 -2.35 -6.47
C LEU A 67 -2.46 -2.90 -5.43
N ALA A 68 -2.98 -3.26 -4.28
CA ALA A 68 -2.21 -3.79 -3.15
C ALA A 68 -2.37 -5.31 -3.00
N THR A 69 -1.71 -5.89 -2.02
CA THR A 69 -1.96 -7.26 -1.53
C THR A 69 -1.39 -7.46 -0.14
N GLY A 70 -2.12 -8.19 0.70
CA GLY A 70 -1.63 -8.70 1.99
C GLY A 70 -0.95 -10.07 1.89
N MET A 71 -0.96 -10.71 0.71
CA MET A 71 -0.49 -12.09 0.53
C MET A 71 1.02 -12.26 0.75
N TYR A 72 1.82 -11.18 0.74
CA TYR A 72 3.25 -11.25 1.05
C TYR A 72 3.53 -11.57 2.53
N TRP A 73 2.55 -11.44 3.41
CA TRP A 73 2.67 -11.89 4.80
C TRP A 73 2.57 -13.41 4.92
N GLU A 74 1.84 -14.06 4.04
CA GLU A 74 1.79 -15.51 3.91
C GLU A 74 2.91 -16.04 3.01
N PHE A 75 3.10 -15.40 1.86
CA PHE A 75 4.09 -15.78 0.85
C PHE A 75 5.25 -14.79 0.86
N ASN A 76 6.11 -14.86 1.91
CA ASN A 76 7.29 -14.01 2.02
C ASN A 76 8.25 -14.28 0.83
N PRO A 77 8.53 -13.27 -0.04
CA PRO A 77 9.44 -13.45 -1.18
C PRO A 77 10.87 -13.84 -0.78
N ALA A 78 11.25 -13.58 0.47
CA ALA A 78 12.54 -13.92 1.02
C ALA A 78 12.58 -15.24 1.85
N SER A 79 11.47 -15.96 1.99
CA SER A 79 11.35 -17.17 2.80
C SER A 79 12.43 -18.22 2.49
N ASP A 80 12.83 -19.02 3.48
CA ASP A 80 13.68 -20.19 3.26
C ASP A 80 12.95 -21.29 2.49
N ASN A 81 11.61 -21.34 2.57
CA ASN A 81 10.80 -22.28 1.79
C ASN A 81 10.72 -21.84 0.32
N ALA A 82 11.21 -22.68 -0.59
CA ALA A 82 11.19 -22.41 -2.03
C ALA A 82 9.77 -22.33 -2.63
N GLU A 83 8.81 -23.08 -2.08
CA GLU A 83 7.41 -23.06 -2.52
C GLU A 83 6.77 -21.71 -2.14
N THR A 84 7.01 -21.23 -0.93
CA THR A 84 6.57 -19.90 -0.48
C THR A 84 7.08 -18.79 -1.41
N ARG A 85 8.36 -18.84 -1.80
CA ARG A 85 8.92 -17.89 -2.77
C ARG A 85 8.30 -18.03 -4.16
N ALA A 86 7.98 -19.26 -4.60
CA ALA A 86 7.31 -19.49 -5.87
C ALA A 86 5.89 -18.91 -5.87
N ASN A 87 5.15 -19.05 -4.76
CA ASN A 87 3.83 -18.45 -4.59
C ASN A 87 3.91 -16.92 -4.57
N ALA A 88 4.90 -16.32 -3.88
CA ALA A 88 5.14 -14.89 -3.92
C ALA A 88 5.35 -14.37 -5.35
N LYS A 89 6.07 -15.12 -6.19
CA LYS A 89 6.24 -14.80 -7.62
C LYS A 89 4.91 -14.81 -8.36
N GLN A 90 4.04 -15.79 -8.12
CA GLN A 90 2.71 -15.81 -8.73
C GLN A 90 1.87 -14.60 -8.31
N VAL A 91 1.97 -14.18 -7.05
CA VAL A 91 1.28 -13.00 -6.53
C VAL A 91 1.70 -11.74 -7.30
N VAL A 92 3.00 -11.45 -7.40
CA VAL A 92 3.46 -10.22 -8.09
C VAL A 92 3.15 -10.25 -9.58
N GLU A 93 3.26 -11.40 -10.25
CA GLU A 93 2.90 -11.54 -11.65
C GLU A 93 1.40 -11.32 -11.88
N LYS A 94 0.56 -11.84 -10.98
CA LYS A 94 -0.89 -11.61 -11.03
C LYS A 94 -1.21 -10.14 -10.78
N GLN A 95 -0.61 -9.49 -9.77
CA GLN A 95 -0.81 -8.06 -9.51
C GLN A 95 -0.47 -7.22 -10.75
N ILE A 96 0.69 -7.45 -11.37
CA ILE A 96 1.12 -6.68 -12.55
C ILE A 96 0.13 -6.86 -13.72
N ARG A 97 -0.33 -8.09 -13.99
CA ARG A 97 -1.31 -8.37 -15.06
C ARG A 97 -2.67 -7.74 -14.79
N VAL A 98 -3.16 -7.87 -13.56
CA VAL A 98 -4.43 -7.27 -13.12
C VAL A 98 -4.35 -5.74 -13.21
N ALA A 99 -3.27 -5.15 -12.70
CA ALA A 99 -3.08 -3.71 -12.76
C ALA A 99 -3.07 -3.18 -14.20
N SER A 100 -2.31 -3.82 -15.07
CA SER A 100 -2.29 -3.46 -16.51
C SER A 100 -3.67 -3.56 -17.15
N ARG A 101 -4.42 -4.63 -16.88
CA ARG A 101 -5.76 -4.84 -17.42
C ARG A 101 -6.77 -3.78 -16.95
N LEU A 102 -6.65 -3.37 -15.69
CA LEU A 102 -7.52 -2.35 -15.08
C LEU A 102 -7.04 -0.90 -15.33
N GLY A 103 -5.95 -0.70 -16.06
CA GLY A 103 -5.37 0.62 -16.30
C GLY A 103 -4.71 1.25 -15.07
N ILE A 104 -4.31 0.44 -14.09
CA ILE A 104 -3.57 0.85 -12.89
C ILE A 104 -2.08 0.80 -13.21
N ASP A 105 -1.35 1.88 -12.96
CA ASP A 105 0.07 2.02 -13.34
C ASP A 105 1.06 1.68 -12.20
N ALA A 106 0.55 1.33 -10.99
CA ALA A 106 1.38 1.01 -9.83
C ALA A 106 0.76 -0.07 -8.94
N VAL A 107 1.59 -1.02 -8.49
CA VAL A 107 1.24 -2.05 -7.51
C VAL A 107 2.09 -1.93 -6.25
N LEU A 108 1.49 -2.18 -5.09
CA LEU A 108 2.19 -2.25 -3.82
C LEU A 108 2.91 -3.58 -3.68
N VAL A 109 4.21 -3.55 -3.35
CA VAL A 109 5.03 -4.75 -3.18
C VAL A 109 5.78 -4.70 -1.85
N VAL A 110 5.69 -5.78 -1.07
CA VAL A 110 6.58 -6.05 0.06
C VAL A 110 7.59 -7.11 -0.40
N PRO A 111 8.84 -6.72 -0.73
CA PRO A 111 9.77 -7.60 -1.45
C PRO A 111 10.41 -8.67 -0.57
N GLY A 112 10.19 -8.61 0.74
CA GLY A 112 10.71 -9.55 1.73
C GLY A 112 10.46 -9.07 3.14
N SER A 113 10.60 -9.98 4.10
CA SER A 113 10.48 -9.71 5.53
C SER A 113 11.62 -10.40 6.28
N VAL A 114 12.30 -9.64 7.15
CA VAL A 114 13.25 -10.18 8.15
C VAL A 114 12.49 -10.81 9.32
N GLY A 115 11.31 -10.27 9.61
CA GLY A 115 10.39 -10.73 10.63
C GLY A 115 9.31 -9.70 10.90
N ALA A 116 8.20 -10.11 11.50
CA ALA A 116 7.09 -9.24 11.85
C ALA A 116 6.51 -9.60 13.21
N ASP A 117 6.67 -8.72 14.21
CA ASP A 117 6.28 -9.01 15.59
C ASP A 117 4.76 -9.16 15.78
N PHE A 118 3.97 -8.58 14.86
CA PHE A 118 2.50 -8.66 14.89
C PHE A 118 1.94 -9.92 14.22
N ILE A 119 2.81 -10.77 13.64
CA ILE A 119 2.42 -12.04 13.00
C ILE A 119 2.97 -13.19 13.85
N PRO A 120 2.12 -13.92 14.59
CA PRO A 120 2.55 -15.07 15.37
C PRO A 120 3.21 -16.14 14.50
N GLY A 121 4.42 -16.56 14.87
CA GLY A 121 5.17 -17.60 14.14
C GLY A 121 5.76 -17.13 12.81
N CYS A 122 5.85 -15.82 12.58
CA CYS A 122 6.54 -15.26 11.43
C CYS A 122 7.98 -15.79 11.37
N GLU A 123 8.41 -16.19 10.18
CA GLU A 123 9.78 -16.63 9.91
C GLU A 123 10.77 -15.49 10.18
N GLU A 124 11.85 -15.79 10.89
CA GLU A 124 12.95 -14.83 11.13
C GLU A 124 14.13 -15.18 10.21
N LEU A 125 14.55 -14.22 9.40
CA LEU A 125 15.60 -14.38 8.40
C LEU A 125 16.76 -13.40 8.65
N SER A 126 17.97 -13.77 8.18
CA SER A 126 19.08 -12.82 8.21
C SER A 126 18.85 -11.68 7.23
N TYR A 127 19.29 -10.47 7.61
CA TYR A 127 19.07 -9.26 6.84
C TYR A 127 19.67 -9.33 5.42
N ASP A 128 20.93 -9.81 5.33
CA ASP A 128 21.62 -9.96 4.04
C ASP A 128 20.90 -10.95 3.11
N LEU A 129 20.38 -12.05 3.67
CA LEU A 129 19.62 -13.04 2.91
C LEU A 129 18.33 -12.43 2.34
N VAL A 130 17.62 -11.64 3.16
CA VAL A 130 16.42 -10.93 2.73
C VAL A 130 16.77 -9.91 1.64
N TRP A 131 17.88 -9.17 1.79
CA TRP A 131 18.35 -8.22 0.77
C TRP A 131 18.58 -8.90 -0.58
N ASP A 132 19.34 -10.00 -0.59
CA ASP A 132 19.68 -10.72 -1.81
C ASP A 132 18.43 -11.29 -2.49
N ARG A 133 17.55 -11.93 -1.70
CA ARG A 133 16.30 -12.53 -2.22
C ARG A 133 15.31 -11.48 -2.69
N ALA A 134 15.13 -10.40 -1.97
CA ALA A 134 14.29 -9.27 -2.37
C ALA A 134 14.79 -8.64 -3.67
N THR A 135 16.11 -8.46 -3.81
CA THR A 135 16.74 -7.97 -5.04
C THR A 135 16.44 -8.91 -6.22
N ALA A 136 16.62 -10.21 -6.02
CA ALA A 136 16.31 -11.20 -7.06
C ALA A 136 14.82 -11.24 -7.41
N PHE A 137 13.94 -11.13 -6.41
CA PHE A 137 12.48 -11.12 -6.59
C PHE A 137 12.01 -9.96 -7.46
N ILE A 138 12.43 -8.73 -7.14
CA ILE A 138 12.11 -7.54 -7.94
C ILE A 138 12.76 -7.62 -9.32
N GLY A 139 14.05 -7.96 -9.40
CA GLY A 139 14.77 -8.06 -10.67
C GLY A 139 14.16 -9.07 -11.63
N ASN A 140 13.69 -10.22 -11.15
CA ASN A 140 13.04 -11.24 -11.96
C ASN A 140 11.62 -10.84 -12.41
N SER A 141 10.94 -9.96 -11.69
CA SER A 141 9.60 -9.47 -12.01
C SER A 141 9.62 -8.23 -12.93
N LEU A 142 10.74 -7.51 -12.96
CA LEU A 142 10.89 -6.26 -13.69
C LEU A 142 10.62 -6.35 -15.20
N PRO A 143 11.04 -7.41 -15.92
CA PRO A 143 10.71 -7.54 -17.34
C PRO A 143 9.21 -7.51 -17.62
N LEU A 144 8.39 -8.21 -16.82
CA LEU A 144 6.93 -8.22 -16.97
C LEU A 144 6.34 -6.83 -16.63
N ALA A 145 6.85 -6.19 -15.57
CA ALA A 145 6.42 -4.85 -15.18
C ALA A 145 6.68 -3.82 -16.30
N LYS A 146 7.83 -3.91 -16.97
CA LYS A 146 8.18 -3.07 -18.13
C LYS A 146 7.29 -3.35 -19.33
N GLU A 147 7.09 -4.62 -19.69
CA GLU A 147 6.23 -5.03 -20.81
C GLU A 147 4.81 -4.47 -20.65
N LEU A 148 4.26 -4.54 -19.43
CA LEU A 148 2.89 -4.16 -19.14
C LEU A 148 2.73 -2.70 -18.67
N GLY A 149 3.82 -1.95 -18.54
CA GLY A 149 3.79 -0.54 -18.16
C GLY A 149 3.39 -0.27 -16.71
N VAL A 150 3.56 -1.26 -15.81
CA VAL A 150 3.17 -1.18 -14.39
C VAL A 150 4.41 -1.00 -13.52
N SER A 151 4.35 -0.11 -12.54
CA SER A 151 5.43 0.11 -11.58
C SER A 151 5.26 -0.76 -10.33
N MET A 152 6.31 -1.46 -9.94
CA MET A 152 6.41 -2.16 -8.66
C MET A 152 6.89 -1.16 -7.60
N CYS A 153 6.03 -0.85 -6.64
CA CYS A 153 6.30 0.18 -5.65
C CYS A 153 6.48 -0.46 -4.27
N ILE A 154 7.68 -0.29 -3.72
CA ILE A 154 8.10 -0.90 -2.47
C ILE A 154 7.48 -0.13 -1.29
N GLU A 155 6.77 -0.84 -0.41
CA GLU A 155 6.22 -0.24 0.79
C GLU A 155 7.20 -0.30 1.97
N ASN A 156 7.29 0.81 2.70
CA ASN A 156 7.91 0.84 4.02
C ASN A 156 6.90 0.34 5.05
N VAL A 157 7.07 -0.89 5.48
CA VAL A 157 6.15 -1.60 6.40
C VAL A 157 6.92 -2.21 7.56
N TRP A 158 6.24 -2.71 8.60
CA TRP A 158 6.89 -3.24 9.81
C TRP A 158 7.38 -4.69 9.64
N ASN A 159 8.21 -4.90 8.63
CA ASN A 159 8.84 -6.18 8.26
C ASN A 159 10.31 -6.28 8.66
N LYS A 160 10.83 -5.33 9.45
CA LYS A 160 12.24 -5.22 9.87
C LYS A 160 13.24 -5.18 8.71
N PHE A 161 12.80 -4.73 7.54
CA PHE A 161 13.58 -4.60 6.32
C PHE A 161 13.43 -3.19 5.73
N LEU A 162 14.47 -2.64 5.11
CA LEU A 162 14.53 -1.27 4.56
C LEU A 162 14.16 -0.21 5.61
N LEU A 163 14.92 -0.20 6.71
CA LEU A 163 14.58 0.53 7.94
C LEU A 163 14.85 2.04 7.88
N SER A 164 15.45 2.54 6.81
CA SER A 164 15.72 3.97 6.63
C SER A 164 15.42 4.44 5.22
N PRO A 165 15.14 5.74 5.02
CA PRO A 165 14.87 6.26 3.68
C PRO A 165 16.10 6.18 2.75
N ARG A 166 17.31 6.18 3.29
CA ARG A 166 18.53 6.01 2.50
C ARG A 166 18.66 4.58 1.98
N GLU A 167 18.37 3.61 2.83
CA GLU A 167 18.39 2.20 2.48
C GLU A 167 17.28 1.87 1.46
N MET A 168 16.07 2.37 1.67
CA MET A 168 14.98 2.27 0.71
C MET A 168 15.35 2.90 -0.65
N GLY A 169 15.95 4.08 -0.64
CA GLY A 169 16.43 4.74 -1.86
C GLY A 169 17.49 3.91 -2.58
N GLN A 170 18.49 3.38 -1.85
CA GLN A 170 19.53 2.51 -2.41
C GLN A 170 18.92 1.22 -3.00
N PHE A 171 17.96 0.62 -2.30
CA PHE A 171 17.26 -0.58 -2.79
C PHE A 171 16.50 -0.31 -4.09
N ILE A 172 15.84 0.82 -4.21
CA ILE A 172 15.14 1.21 -5.44
C ILE A 172 16.12 1.52 -6.57
N ASP A 173 17.13 2.34 -6.30
CA ASP A 173 18.07 2.84 -7.31
C ASP A 173 18.95 1.75 -7.96
N GLN A 174 19.21 0.64 -7.25
CA GLN A 174 20.02 -0.46 -7.79
C GLN A 174 19.45 -1.07 -9.08
N PHE A 175 18.12 -0.98 -9.29
CA PHE A 175 17.46 -1.51 -10.48
C PHE A 175 17.62 -0.59 -11.70
N ASN A 176 17.98 0.67 -11.49
CA ASN A 176 18.14 1.68 -12.54
C ASN A 176 16.99 1.68 -13.56
N ASP A 177 15.77 1.63 -13.05
CA ASP A 177 14.55 1.54 -13.85
C ASP A 177 13.39 2.27 -13.17
N GLU A 178 12.66 3.08 -13.93
CA GLU A 178 11.51 3.87 -13.42
C GLU A 178 10.31 3.02 -12.97
N ARG A 179 10.29 1.73 -13.34
CA ARG A 179 9.25 0.79 -12.92
C ARG A 179 9.47 0.23 -11.51
N VAL A 180 10.53 0.63 -10.83
CA VAL A 180 10.72 0.36 -9.41
C VAL A 180 10.66 1.67 -8.65
N GLY A 181 9.73 1.81 -7.71
CA GLY A 181 9.52 3.02 -6.94
C GLY A 181 9.13 2.74 -5.51
N SER A 182 8.70 3.78 -4.79
CA SER A 182 8.21 3.68 -3.42
C SER A 182 6.68 3.81 -3.37
N TYR A 183 6.05 2.91 -2.63
CA TYR A 183 4.71 3.05 -2.07
C TYR A 183 4.87 3.56 -0.64
N PHE A 184 4.93 4.87 -0.48
CA PHE A 184 5.34 5.47 0.79
C PHE A 184 4.17 5.51 1.79
N ASP A 185 4.31 4.85 2.92
CA ASP A 185 3.36 4.92 4.03
C ASP A 185 3.84 5.88 5.13
N VAL A 186 3.02 6.90 5.39
CA VAL A 186 3.30 7.97 6.37
C VAL A 186 3.23 7.44 7.80
N GLY A 187 2.22 6.63 8.11
CA GLY A 187 1.98 6.14 9.47
C GLY A 187 3.02 5.10 9.91
N ASN A 188 3.42 4.21 9.01
CA ASN A 188 4.39 3.16 9.29
C ASN A 188 5.75 3.70 9.73
N VAL A 189 6.11 4.90 9.29
CA VAL A 189 7.39 5.55 9.67
C VAL A 189 7.37 6.04 11.11
N LEU A 190 6.19 6.37 11.68
CA LEU A 190 6.10 7.05 12.98
C LEU A 190 6.74 6.27 14.14
N ALA A 191 6.78 4.93 14.04
CA ALA A 191 7.42 4.08 15.06
C ALA A 191 8.94 4.31 15.12
N THR A 192 9.60 4.64 14.01
CA THR A 192 11.07 4.66 13.91
C THR A 192 11.65 5.95 13.36
N GLY A 193 10.81 6.88 12.86
CA GLY A 193 11.32 8.07 12.19
C GLY A 193 10.32 9.22 12.04
N TYR A 194 10.59 10.05 11.07
CA TYR A 194 9.81 11.25 10.73
C TYR A 194 9.44 11.19 9.23
N PRO A 195 8.14 11.10 8.90
CA PRO A 195 7.69 10.94 7.51
C PRO A 195 8.19 12.03 6.57
N GLU A 196 8.22 13.28 7.02
CA GLU A 196 8.72 14.42 6.25
C GLU A 196 10.18 14.27 5.83
N HIS A 197 11.02 13.63 6.65
CA HIS A 197 12.41 13.34 6.29
C HIS A 197 12.49 12.22 5.23
N TRP A 198 11.63 11.20 5.33
CA TRP A 198 11.56 10.14 4.34
C TRP A 198 11.13 10.68 2.98
N ILE A 199 10.07 11.51 2.95
CA ILE A 199 9.58 12.14 1.73
C ILE A 199 10.68 12.95 1.04
N SER A 200 11.40 13.79 1.81
CA SER A 200 12.48 14.61 1.29
C SER A 200 13.65 13.81 0.69
N ILE A 201 13.94 12.63 1.25
CA ILE A 201 15.06 11.76 0.79
C ILE A 201 14.61 10.88 -0.38
N LEU A 202 13.39 10.34 -0.35
CA LEU A 202 12.87 9.50 -1.43
C LEU A 202 12.56 10.33 -2.69
N GLY A 203 12.03 11.55 -2.52
CA GLY A 203 11.77 12.47 -3.63
C GLY A 203 10.90 11.87 -4.72
N ASP A 204 11.38 11.91 -5.95
CA ASP A 204 10.71 11.42 -7.17
C ASP A 204 10.57 9.89 -7.26
N ARG A 205 11.18 9.14 -6.34
CA ARG A 205 10.96 7.68 -6.21
C ARG A 205 9.57 7.34 -5.69
N ILE A 206 8.88 8.31 -5.02
CA ILE A 206 7.54 8.09 -4.48
C ILE A 206 6.53 8.07 -5.64
N ARG A 207 5.87 6.93 -5.84
CA ARG A 207 4.84 6.73 -6.87
C ARG A 207 3.43 6.72 -6.28
N ARG A 208 3.28 6.28 -5.04
CA ARG A 208 2.02 6.23 -4.28
C ARG A 208 2.28 6.58 -2.83
N VAL A 209 1.25 7.08 -2.17
CA VAL A 209 1.31 7.41 -0.74
C VAL A 209 0.13 6.76 -0.02
N HIS A 210 0.43 6.04 1.05
CA HIS A 210 -0.54 5.68 2.08
C HIS A 210 -0.51 6.69 3.22
N VAL A 211 -1.68 7.01 3.73
CA VAL A 211 -1.83 7.84 4.93
C VAL A 211 -2.55 7.04 6.01
N LYS A 212 -1.86 6.93 7.13
CA LYS A 212 -2.33 6.42 8.42
C LYS A 212 -1.89 7.40 9.49
N ASP A 213 -2.55 7.39 10.63
CA ASP A 213 -2.04 8.11 11.79
C ASP A 213 -1.68 7.14 12.92
N TYR A 214 -0.72 7.52 13.75
CA TYR A 214 -0.12 6.62 14.71
C TYR A 214 0.27 7.35 15.99
N ARG A 215 0.00 6.75 17.15
CA ARG A 215 0.42 7.22 18.47
C ARG A 215 1.72 6.55 18.90
N ARG A 216 2.82 7.29 18.85
CA ARG A 216 4.17 6.78 19.19
C ARG A 216 4.25 6.16 20.59
N ALA A 217 3.51 6.70 21.56
CA ALA A 217 3.53 6.21 22.93
C ALA A 217 3.02 4.76 23.09
N VAL A 218 2.29 4.23 22.10
CA VAL A 218 1.75 2.85 22.16
C VAL A 218 2.81 1.82 21.78
N GLY A 219 3.59 2.06 20.74
CA GLY A 219 4.72 1.20 20.35
C GLY A 219 4.35 -0.15 19.74
N SER A 220 3.09 -0.39 19.40
CA SER A 220 2.58 -1.61 18.75
C SER A 220 1.58 -1.27 17.64
N VAL A 221 1.07 -2.26 16.91
CA VAL A 221 0.02 -2.07 15.90
C VAL A 221 -1.26 -1.41 16.46
N ASP A 222 -1.50 -1.53 17.76
CA ASP A 222 -2.62 -0.87 18.44
C ASP A 222 -2.48 0.66 18.49
N GLY A 223 -1.32 1.18 18.11
CA GLY A 223 -1.05 2.62 18.00
C GLY A 223 -1.64 3.27 16.76
N PHE A 224 -2.10 2.51 15.77
CA PHE A 224 -2.81 3.09 14.62
C PHE A 224 -4.18 3.63 15.04
N VAL A 225 -4.46 4.85 14.62
CA VAL A 225 -5.66 5.61 15.00
C VAL A 225 -6.22 6.34 13.79
N ASP A 226 -7.40 6.94 13.97
CA ASP A 226 -8.00 7.81 12.95
C ASP A 226 -7.04 8.94 12.54
N LEU A 227 -7.11 9.33 11.28
CA LEU A 227 -6.37 10.50 10.80
C LEU A 227 -6.66 11.73 11.68
N LEU A 228 -5.63 12.50 11.97
CA LEU A 228 -5.63 13.66 12.89
C LEU A 228 -5.74 13.31 14.37
N SER A 229 -5.73 12.03 14.75
CA SER A 229 -5.80 11.59 16.14
C SER A 229 -4.47 11.08 16.70
N GLY A 230 -3.44 10.99 15.85
CA GLY A 230 -2.10 10.53 16.19
C GLY A 230 -1.06 11.63 16.28
N ASP A 231 0.19 11.23 16.08
CA ASP A 231 1.38 12.07 16.22
C ASP A 231 2.02 12.46 14.89
N VAL A 232 1.36 12.25 13.75
CA VAL A 232 1.85 12.68 12.44
C VAL A 232 1.86 14.21 12.37
N ASN A 233 3.00 14.78 12.01
CA ASN A 233 3.11 16.21 11.71
C ASN A 233 2.58 16.50 10.31
N TRP A 234 1.25 16.55 10.16
CA TRP A 234 0.58 16.70 8.86
C TRP A 234 1.02 17.95 8.10
N PRO A 235 1.22 19.15 8.71
CA PRO A 235 1.75 20.30 8.00
C PRO A 235 3.12 20.01 7.35
N ALA A 236 4.04 19.37 8.07
CA ALA A 236 5.36 19.05 7.56
C ALA A 236 5.29 17.97 6.45
N VAL A 237 4.43 16.96 6.60
CA VAL A 237 4.21 15.91 5.59
C VAL A 237 3.68 16.54 4.29
N VAL A 238 2.63 17.34 4.36
CA VAL A 238 2.03 17.99 3.18
C VAL A 238 3.01 18.95 2.51
N GLN A 239 3.75 19.74 3.29
CA GLN A 239 4.78 20.62 2.76
C GLN A 239 5.88 19.83 2.05
N SER A 240 6.32 18.71 2.60
CA SER A 240 7.37 17.86 2.00
C SER A 240 6.89 17.20 0.70
N LEU A 241 5.66 16.71 0.65
CA LEU A 241 5.05 16.16 -0.58
C LEU A 241 4.94 17.24 -1.67
N LYS A 242 4.45 18.43 -1.32
CA LYS A 242 4.39 19.57 -2.26
C LYS A 242 5.79 19.97 -2.75
N ALA A 243 6.78 20.02 -1.86
CA ALA A 243 8.16 20.39 -2.20
C ALA A 243 8.86 19.33 -3.09
N SER A 244 8.53 18.05 -2.94
CA SER A 244 9.02 16.99 -3.84
C SER A 244 8.32 16.95 -5.20
N GLY A 245 7.31 17.80 -5.43
CA GLY A 245 6.52 17.81 -6.65
C GLY A 245 5.51 16.67 -6.76
N TYR A 246 5.20 15.98 -5.66
CA TYR A 246 4.26 14.88 -5.68
C TYR A 246 2.82 15.35 -5.93
N ASP A 247 2.21 14.87 -7.00
CA ASP A 247 0.82 15.15 -7.39
C ASP A 247 0.00 13.87 -7.67
N GLY A 248 0.47 12.77 -7.11
CA GLY A 248 -0.13 11.44 -7.29
C GLY A 248 -1.31 11.15 -6.35
N TRP A 249 -1.66 9.86 -6.29
CA TRP A 249 -2.69 9.33 -5.43
C TRP A 249 -2.20 9.20 -3.98
N VAL A 250 -3.01 9.69 -3.06
CA VAL A 250 -2.85 9.51 -1.61
C VAL A 250 -4.04 8.70 -1.13
N ALA A 251 -3.79 7.45 -0.72
CA ALA A 251 -4.83 6.55 -0.25
C ALA A 251 -4.81 6.46 1.28
N ALA A 252 -5.96 6.70 1.91
CA ALA A 252 -6.12 6.40 3.32
C ALA A 252 -6.20 4.90 3.53
N GLU A 253 -5.38 4.37 4.42
CA GLU A 253 -5.37 2.97 4.80
C GLU A 253 -5.66 2.84 6.29
N MET A 254 -6.96 2.60 6.61
CA MET A 254 -7.47 2.56 7.97
C MET A 254 -7.50 1.13 8.48
N ILE A 255 -6.33 0.55 8.73
CA ILE A 255 -6.16 -0.80 9.27
C ILE A 255 -5.24 -0.80 10.52
N PRO A 256 -5.58 -1.62 11.52
CA PRO A 256 -6.87 -2.31 11.62
C PRO A 256 -8.01 -1.30 11.64
N PRO A 257 -9.20 -1.63 11.10
CA PRO A 257 -10.36 -0.78 11.22
C PRO A 257 -10.58 -0.45 12.69
N VAL A 258 -10.68 0.84 13.00
CA VAL A 258 -10.69 1.27 14.40
C VAL A 258 -11.86 0.61 15.12
N PRO A 259 -11.66 -0.11 16.24
CA PRO A 259 -12.71 -0.85 16.92
C PRO A 259 -13.95 -0.03 17.30
N PHE A 260 -13.78 1.28 17.45
CA PHE A 260 -14.85 2.22 17.81
C PHE A 260 -15.96 2.32 16.75
N TYR A 261 -15.64 2.05 15.48
CA TYR A 261 -16.60 2.12 14.38
C TYR A 261 -17.29 0.78 14.09
N LYS A 262 -17.06 -0.22 14.92
CA LYS A 262 -17.61 -1.57 14.79
C LYS A 262 -19.12 -1.62 14.52
N HIS A 263 -19.90 -0.67 15.09
CA HIS A 263 -21.35 -0.61 14.97
C HIS A 263 -21.84 0.49 14.01
N ALA A 264 -20.93 1.27 13.43
CA ALA A 264 -21.22 2.34 12.48
C ALA A 264 -20.05 2.50 11.50
N PRO A 265 -19.66 1.45 10.75
CA PRO A 265 -18.44 1.43 9.94
C PRO A 265 -18.43 2.46 8.81
N GLU A 266 -19.60 2.84 8.28
CA GLU A 266 -19.72 3.92 7.30
C GLU A 266 -19.25 5.28 7.85
N THR A 267 -19.37 5.50 9.15
CA THR A 267 -18.89 6.73 9.80
C THR A 267 -17.38 6.87 9.69
N LEU A 268 -16.62 5.78 9.78
CA LEU A 268 -15.17 5.79 9.57
C LEU A 268 -14.83 6.35 8.19
N ILE A 269 -15.49 5.87 7.15
CA ILE A 269 -15.21 6.27 5.76
C ILE A 269 -15.46 7.76 5.55
N HIS A 270 -16.59 8.28 6.05
CA HIS A 270 -16.91 9.71 5.96
C HIS A 270 -15.95 10.58 6.79
N ASN A 271 -15.59 10.16 7.99
CA ASN A 271 -14.65 10.91 8.83
C ASN A 271 -13.24 10.91 8.22
N THR A 272 -12.78 9.77 7.70
CA THR A 272 -11.50 9.66 6.99
C THR A 272 -11.43 10.62 5.80
N SER A 273 -12.49 10.67 5.00
CA SER A 273 -12.56 11.61 3.87
C SER A 273 -12.45 13.07 4.30
N ARG A 274 -13.18 13.48 5.33
CA ARG A 274 -13.12 14.85 5.89
C ARG A 274 -11.75 15.17 6.50
N ALA A 275 -11.14 14.21 7.16
CA ALA A 275 -9.79 14.35 7.70
C ALA A 275 -8.77 14.58 6.58
N MET A 276 -8.86 13.82 5.48
CA MET A 276 -8.01 14.02 4.31
C MET A 276 -8.22 15.41 3.67
N ASP A 277 -9.45 15.88 3.56
CA ASP A 277 -9.72 17.23 3.04
C ASP A 277 -9.04 18.30 3.92
N SER A 278 -9.08 18.14 5.25
CA SER A 278 -8.40 19.01 6.19
C SER A 278 -6.88 18.94 6.06
N ILE A 279 -6.33 17.74 5.88
CA ILE A 279 -4.89 17.51 5.68
C ILE A 279 -4.43 18.17 4.37
N PHE A 280 -5.14 18.00 3.28
CA PHE A 280 -4.75 18.56 1.97
C PHE A 280 -4.83 20.09 1.92
N ALA A 281 -5.62 20.69 2.80
CA ALA A 281 -5.75 22.14 2.94
C ALA A 281 -4.57 22.80 3.70
N LEU A 282 -3.69 22.00 4.36
CA LEU A 282 -2.48 22.46 5.03
C LEU A 282 -1.40 22.80 3.98
#